data_546932ed4fe8d9d8561872d65ab400ac
#
_entry.id   546932ed4fe8d9d8561872d65ab400ac
#
_cell.length_a   1.000
_cell.length_b   1.000
_cell.length_c   1.000
_cell.angle_alpha   90.00
_cell.angle_beta   90.00
_cell.angle_gamma   90.00
#
_symmetry.space_group_name_H-M   'P 1'
#
loop_
_entity.id
_entity.type
_entity.pdbx_description
1 polymer ?
#
loop_
_entity_poly.entity_id
_entity_poly.type
_entity_poly.pdbx_seq_one_letter_code
_entity_poly.pdbx_strand_id
1 'polypeptide(L)'
;NREWNISRSEFQSLINLGLFTAEEFEELIFQEYIDGFNKFFDGNNPPHLKAKILHTPTVLNIAINSDKLLQSCAKKIQDHGGKILDQTEFIKADITANSVTVTLNHGGEIQQIKGRLLIDAMGSASPIAWQLNGVRAFDSVCPTVGAVIEGFDPVVWDSHYGDVLNSHGDISKGRQLIWELFPGEGKELTFYLFHYHQVHPDNPGSLLEMYEDFFTILPEYRQCDPEKLTWKKPTFGYIPGHFSAGKKDRIVSFNRILAIGDAASLQSPLIFTGFGSLVRNLERLTHLLDMALKHDLLTAKDLENVRAYQSNVAVTWLFSKGMMVPTGKTLPPQRINAMLNTFFGLLADEPPEVSETFIKDKTDWLTFSRLAIKAARKNPTLLLWIAEMAGSQDLIRWLGSYLDFSLDGVKNLFFGSWFPQWLNNSQSWLEKDNPRLWLKLLSFNYGLRN
;
A
#
# COMPACT_ATOMS: atom_id res chain seq x y z
N ASN A 1 -6.86 -20.14 0.30
CA ASN A 1 -6.38 -18.78 0.21
C ASN A 1 -6.34 -18.14 1.58
N ARG A 2 -5.58 -17.06 1.71
CA ARG A 2 -5.47 -16.29 2.93
C ARG A 2 -6.50 -15.16 2.92
N GLU A 3 -6.79 -14.62 4.08
CA GLU A 3 -7.55 -13.39 4.22
C GLU A 3 -6.82 -12.20 3.57
N TRP A 4 -7.58 -11.19 3.18
CA TRP A 4 -7.07 -9.85 2.91
C TRP A 4 -7.61 -8.90 3.97
N ASN A 5 -6.74 -8.09 4.54
CA ASN A 5 -7.13 -7.15 5.57
C ASN A 5 -7.37 -5.76 4.99
N ILE A 6 -8.45 -5.13 5.43
CA ILE A 6 -8.83 -3.77 5.06
C ILE A 6 -9.59 -3.13 6.22
N SER A 7 -9.63 -1.82 6.27
CA SER A 7 -10.51 -1.12 7.22
C SER A 7 -11.97 -1.19 6.75
N ARG A 8 -12.91 -1.47 7.63
CA ARG A 8 -14.34 -1.51 7.30
C ARG A 8 -14.79 -0.22 6.59
N SER A 9 -14.34 0.94 7.06
CA SER A 9 -14.65 2.23 6.45
C SER A 9 -14.11 2.39 5.02
N GLU A 10 -13.02 1.73 4.68
CA GLU A 10 -12.47 1.75 3.32
C GLU A 10 -13.28 0.84 2.40
N PHE A 11 -13.63 -0.36 2.87
CA PHE A 11 -14.46 -1.27 2.07
C PHE A 11 -15.87 -0.71 1.81
N GLN A 12 -16.41 0.08 2.74
CA GLN A 12 -17.68 0.80 2.58
C GLN A 12 -17.72 1.65 1.29
N SER A 13 -16.56 2.11 0.81
CA SER A 13 -16.49 2.83 -0.46
C SER A 13 -16.98 2.02 -1.66
N LEU A 14 -16.81 0.69 -1.65
CA LEU A 14 -17.29 -0.20 -2.71
C LEU A 14 -18.82 -0.32 -2.70
N ILE A 15 -19.43 -0.25 -1.51
CA ILE A 15 -20.91 -0.22 -1.37
C ILE A 15 -21.44 1.12 -1.88
N ASN A 16 -20.79 2.23 -1.50
CA ASN A 16 -21.18 3.57 -1.92
C ASN A 16 -21.09 3.75 -3.45
N LEU A 17 -20.18 3.03 -4.10
CA LEU A 17 -20.05 2.98 -5.55
C LEU A 17 -21.07 2.03 -6.24
N GLY A 18 -21.89 1.32 -5.45
CA GLY A 18 -22.83 0.34 -5.97
C GLY A 18 -22.18 -0.95 -6.51
N LEU A 19 -20.91 -1.19 -6.18
CA LEU A 19 -20.22 -2.41 -6.60
C LEU A 19 -20.63 -3.63 -5.77
N PHE A 20 -20.90 -3.41 -4.48
CA PHE A 20 -21.42 -4.42 -3.55
C PHE A 20 -22.63 -3.90 -2.79
N THR A 21 -23.55 -4.78 -2.39
CA THR A 21 -24.56 -4.46 -1.38
C THR A 21 -23.98 -4.64 0.02
N ALA A 22 -24.71 -4.17 1.05
CA ALA A 22 -24.31 -4.37 2.43
C ALA A 22 -24.31 -5.87 2.81
N GLU A 23 -25.30 -6.62 2.29
CA GLU A 23 -25.41 -8.06 2.51
C GLU A 23 -24.25 -8.82 1.86
N GLU A 24 -23.96 -8.53 0.59
CA GLU A 24 -22.79 -9.11 -0.10
C GLU A 24 -21.49 -8.82 0.65
N PHE A 25 -21.36 -7.64 1.25
CA PHE A 25 -20.19 -7.27 2.03
C PHE A 25 -20.05 -8.11 3.29
N GLU A 26 -21.12 -8.27 4.06
CA GLU A 26 -21.07 -9.09 5.29
C GLU A 26 -20.72 -10.56 4.99
N GLU A 27 -21.17 -11.10 3.86
CA GLU A 27 -20.83 -12.47 3.44
C GLU A 27 -19.34 -12.66 3.07
N LEU A 28 -18.63 -11.58 2.80
CA LEU A 28 -17.20 -11.62 2.49
C LEU A 28 -16.32 -11.59 3.74
N ILE A 29 -16.85 -11.17 4.88
CA ILE A 29 -16.07 -10.99 6.11
C ILE A 29 -15.92 -12.36 6.81
N PHE A 30 -14.68 -12.77 7.06
CA PHE A 30 -14.37 -13.87 7.95
C PHE A 30 -14.45 -13.47 9.42
N GLN A 31 -13.80 -12.35 9.73
CA GLN A 31 -13.65 -11.86 11.10
C GLN A 31 -13.51 -10.34 11.10
N GLU A 32 -14.06 -9.72 12.11
CA GLU A 32 -13.78 -8.34 12.48
C GLU A 32 -13.16 -8.32 13.87
N TYR A 33 -12.01 -7.68 14.02
CA TYR A 33 -11.37 -7.55 15.31
C TYR A 33 -11.60 -6.17 15.93
N ILE A 34 -11.51 -6.13 17.28
CA ILE A 34 -11.90 -4.97 18.08
C ILE A 34 -10.82 -3.89 18.05
N ASP A 35 -9.53 -4.31 18.04
CA ASP A 35 -8.40 -3.39 18.10
C ASP A 35 -7.16 -3.98 17.45
N GLY A 36 -6.33 -3.11 16.91
CA GLY A 36 -5.01 -3.43 16.37
C GLY A 36 -3.90 -2.78 17.19
N PHE A 37 -2.81 -3.50 17.39
CA PHE A 37 -1.67 -3.05 18.19
C PHE A 37 -0.46 -2.76 17.31
N ASN A 38 0.23 -1.67 17.65
CA ASN A 38 1.52 -1.33 17.04
C ASN A 38 2.52 -1.07 18.16
N LYS A 39 3.55 -1.89 18.26
CA LYS A 39 4.58 -1.76 19.29
C LYS A 39 5.91 -2.29 18.82
N PHE A 40 6.93 -1.44 18.90
CA PHE A 40 8.31 -1.84 18.60
C PHE A 40 9.06 -2.11 19.90
N PHE A 41 9.95 -3.09 19.88
CA PHE A 41 10.79 -3.45 21.00
C PHE A 41 11.56 -2.23 21.52
N ASP A 42 11.53 -1.99 22.81
CA ASP A 42 12.15 -0.82 23.44
C ASP A 42 13.01 -1.15 24.68
N GLY A 43 13.33 -2.44 24.84
CA GLY A 43 14.11 -2.92 25.97
C GLY A 43 15.45 -2.22 26.12
N ASN A 44 16.13 -1.95 25.00
CA ASN A 44 17.42 -1.30 24.94
C ASN A 44 17.37 0.20 24.58
N ASN A 45 16.18 0.78 24.52
CA ASN A 45 16.01 2.20 24.22
C ASN A 45 16.19 3.06 25.48
N PRO A 46 16.73 4.28 25.34
CA PRO A 46 16.69 5.27 26.41
C PRO A 46 15.25 5.55 26.85
N PRO A 47 15.01 5.90 28.12
CA PRO A 47 13.65 6.10 28.64
C PRO A 47 12.77 7.07 27.84
N HIS A 48 13.35 8.14 27.29
CA HIS A 48 12.63 9.15 26.50
C HIS A 48 12.21 8.66 25.09
N LEU A 49 12.75 7.53 24.63
CA LEU A 49 12.40 6.88 23.35
C LEU A 49 11.53 5.64 23.54
N LYS A 50 11.20 5.27 24.78
CA LYS A 50 10.20 4.24 25.03
C LYS A 50 8.81 4.78 24.67
N ALA A 51 7.98 3.92 24.11
CA ALA A 51 6.67 4.28 23.60
C ALA A 51 5.56 3.46 24.25
N LYS A 52 4.38 4.05 24.38
CA LYS A 52 3.15 3.30 24.63
C LYS A 52 2.77 2.46 23.41
N ILE A 53 1.91 1.48 23.61
CA ILE A 53 1.26 0.77 22.51
C ILE A 53 0.40 1.78 21.75
N LEU A 54 0.51 1.79 20.43
CA LEU A 54 -0.39 2.53 19.57
C LEU A 54 -1.58 1.62 19.24
N HIS A 55 -2.76 2.04 19.62
CA HIS A 55 -4.04 1.38 19.36
C HIS A 55 -4.65 1.92 18.06
N THR A 56 -5.13 1.02 17.20
CA THR A 56 -5.68 1.36 15.88
C THR A 56 -6.92 0.52 15.58
N PRO A 57 -8.04 0.71 16.32
CA PRO A 57 -9.19 -0.18 16.26
C PRO A 57 -9.91 -0.23 14.91
N THR A 58 -9.76 0.79 14.09
CA THR A 58 -10.42 0.87 12.76
C THR A 58 -9.49 0.69 11.58
N VAL A 59 -8.25 0.23 11.82
CA VAL A 59 -7.24 0.03 10.77
C VAL A 59 -7.09 -1.45 10.50
N LEU A 60 -7.26 -1.85 9.23
CA LEU A 60 -7.16 -3.24 8.78
C LEU A 60 -8.02 -4.22 9.60
N ASN A 61 -9.09 -3.74 10.19
CA ASN A 61 -9.85 -4.44 11.24
C ASN A 61 -10.83 -5.50 10.72
N ILE A 62 -10.96 -5.68 9.41
CA ILE A 62 -11.73 -6.79 8.83
C ILE A 62 -10.85 -7.71 8.01
N ALA A 63 -11.01 -9.00 8.23
CA ALA A 63 -10.42 -10.07 7.43
C ALA A 63 -11.44 -10.53 6.38
N ILE A 64 -11.12 -10.37 5.10
CA ILE A 64 -12.00 -10.67 3.98
C ILE A 64 -11.58 -11.98 3.33
N ASN A 65 -12.56 -12.80 2.96
CA ASN A 65 -12.37 -13.96 2.10
C ASN A 65 -12.00 -13.50 0.68
N SER A 66 -10.71 -13.52 0.38
CA SER A 66 -10.19 -13.08 -0.92
C SER A 66 -10.73 -13.89 -2.10
N ASP A 67 -11.00 -15.19 -1.92
CA ASP A 67 -11.57 -16.03 -2.99
C ASP A 67 -12.99 -15.64 -3.30
N LYS A 68 -13.84 -15.50 -2.29
CA LYS A 68 -15.22 -15.05 -2.49
C LYS A 68 -15.27 -13.66 -3.12
N LEU A 69 -14.39 -12.74 -2.67
CA LEU A 69 -14.30 -11.40 -3.25
C LEU A 69 -13.94 -11.46 -4.75
N LEU A 70 -12.91 -12.21 -5.13
CA LEU A 70 -12.49 -12.35 -6.52
C LEU A 70 -13.56 -13.04 -7.38
N GLN A 71 -14.21 -14.09 -6.87
CA GLN A 71 -15.32 -14.76 -7.57
C GLN A 71 -16.51 -13.83 -7.77
N SER A 72 -16.86 -13.02 -6.75
CA SER A 72 -17.94 -12.02 -6.87
C SER A 72 -17.59 -10.94 -7.89
N CYS A 73 -16.35 -10.45 -7.92
CA CYS A 73 -15.90 -9.52 -8.95
C CYS A 73 -15.94 -10.14 -10.34
N ALA A 74 -15.49 -11.39 -10.49
CA ALA A 74 -15.50 -12.10 -11.76
C ALA A 74 -16.93 -12.26 -12.29
N LYS A 75 -17.87 -12.68 -11.42
CA LYS A 75 -19.28 -12.79 -11.76
C LYS A 75 -19.86 -11.44 -12.22
N LYS A 76 -19.61 -10.37 -11.47
CA LYS A 76 -20.10 -9.02 -11.84
C LYS A 76 -19.55 -8.55 -13.19
N ILE A 77 -18.30 -8.86 -13.53
CA ILE A 77 -17.72 -8.59 -14.86
C ILE A 77 -18.50 -9.34 -15.93
N GLN A 78 -18.76 -10.64 -15.74
CA GLN A 78 -19.50 -11.46 -16.71
C GLN A 78 -20.95 -11.03 -16.86
N ASP A 79 -21.64 -10.72 -15.76
CA ASP A 79 -23.03 -10.24 -15.75
C ASP A 79 -23.19 -8.92 -16.53
N HIS A 80 -22.12 -8.11 -16.60
CA HIS A 80 -22.07 -6.88 -17.41
C HIS A 80 -21.50 -7.08 -18.83
N GLY A 81 -21.41 -8.33 -19.30
CA GLY A 81 -20.95 -8.65 -20.66
C GLY A 81 -19.44 -8.67 -20.85
N GLY A 82 -18.66 -8.54 -19.76
CA GLY A 82 -17.21 -8.69 -19.80
C GLY A 82 -16.80 -10.14 -20.00
N LYS A 83 -15.58 -10.36 -20.50
CA LYS A 83 -15.00 -11.70 -20.70
C LYS A 83 -13.76 -11.85 -19.83
N ILE A 84 -13.62 -13.00 -19.20
CA ILE A 84 -12.42 -13.41 -18.47
C ILE A 84 -11.76 -14.54 -19.28
N LEU A 85 -10.51 -14.37 -19.60
CA LEU A 85 -9.71 -15.34 -20.34
C LEU A 85 -8.67 -15.94 -19.39
N ASP A 86 -9.00 -17.07 -18.78
CA ASP A 86 -8.06 -17.82 -17.95
C ASP A 86 -6.95 -18.45 -18.80
N GLN A 87 -5.85 -18.85 -18.17
CA GLN A 87 -4.70 -19.48 -18.82
C GLN A 87 -4.18 -18.70 -20.04
N THR A 88 -4.19 -17.36 -19.93
CA THR A 88 -3.86 -16.45 -21.01
C THR A 88 -2.67 -15.58 -20.62
N GLU A 89 -1.60 -15.68 -21.41
CA GLU A 89 -0.37 -14.92 -21.22
C GLU A 89 -0.35 -13.71 -22.16
N PHE A 90 0.01 -12.55 -21.60
CA PHE A 90 0.28 -11.33 -22.37
C PHE A 90 1.64 -11.46 -23.07
N ILE A 91 1.68 -11.23 -24.39
CA ILE A 91 2.92 -11.27 -25.18
C ILE A 91 3.39 -9.84 -25.49
N LYS A 92 2.54 -9.05 -26.16
CA LYS A 92 2.85 -7.67 -26.55
C LYS A 92 1.59 -6.84 -26.82
N ALA A 93 1.77 -5.52 -26.88
CA ALA A 93 0.75 -4.59 -27.34
C ALA A 93 1.28 -3.72 -28.47
N ASP A 94 0.54 -3.67 -29.57
CA ASP A 94 0.82 -2.80 -30.72
C ASP A 94 -0.18 -1.63 -30.70
N ILE A 95 0.32 -0.39 -30.73
CA ILE A 95 -0.46 0.83 -30.54
C ILE A 95 -0.60 1.57 -31.86
N THR A 96 -1.82 2.00 -32.15
CA THR A 96 -2.15 2.90 -33.25
C THR A 96 -2.77 4.20 -32.72
N ALA A 97 -3.04 5.15 -33.57
CA ALA A 97 -3.73 6.38 -33.19
C ALA A 97 -5.09 6.10 -32.52
N ASN A 98 -5.83 5.07 -32.95
CA ASN A 98 -7.20 4.84 -32.57
C ASN A 98 -7.43 3.57 -31.74
N SER A 99 -6.42 2.72 -31.54
CA SER A 99 -6.56 1.44 -30.86
C SER A 99 -5.25 0.91 -30.30
N VAL A 100 -5.38 -0.02 -29.38
CA VAL A 100 -4.33 -0.93 -28.94
C VAL A 100 -4.72 -2.36 -29.33
N THR A 101 -3.78 -3.10 -29.94
CA THR A 101 -3.96 -4.52 -30.28
C THR A 101 -3.05 -5.32 -29.35
N VAL A 102 -3.64 -6.16 -28.53
CA VAL A 102 -2.92 -7.02 -27.57
C VAL A 102 -2.78 -8.40 -28.20
N THR A 103 -1.55 -8.89 -28.27
CA THR A 103 -1.24 -10.28 -28.68
C THR A 103 -1.12 -11.12 -27.41
N LEU A 104 -1.86 -12.20 -27.37
CA LEU A 104 -2.00 -13.12 -26.23
C LEU A 104 -1.66 -14.54 -26.65
N ASN A 105 -1.18 -15.34 -25.69
CA ASN A 105 -1.11 -16.80 -25.82
C ASN A 105 -2.19 -17.41 -24.92
N HIS A 106 -3.21 -17.99 -25.52
CA HIS A 106 -4.32 -18.64 -24.82
C HIS A 106 -4.27 -20.14 -25.08
N GLY A 107 -3.92 -20.94 -24.06
CA GLY A 107 -3.83 -22.38 -24.20
C GLY A 107 -2.84 -22.87 -25.26
N GLY A 108 -1.80 -22.12 -25.61
CA GLY A 108 -0.83 -22.42 -26.67
C GLY A 108 -1.15 -21.80 -28.04
N GLU A 109 -2.30 -21.17 -28.19
CA GLU A 109 -2.70 -20.49 -29.43
C GLU A 109 -2.48 -18.97 -29.32
N ILE A 110 -1.91 -18.40 -30.37
CA ILE A 110 -1.71 -16.95 -30.46
C ILE A 110 -3.00 -16.28 -30.94
N GLN A 111 -3.51 -15.37 -30.12
CA GLN A 111 -4.71 -14.59 -30.40
C GLN A 111 -4.43 -13.10 -30.35
N GLN A 112 -5.25 -12.31 -31.02
CA GLN A 112 -5.18 -10.86 -30.96
C GLN A 112 -6.52 -10.27 -30.56
N ILE A 113 -6.47 -9.35 -29.59
CA ILE A 113 -7.64 -8.61 -29.13
C ILE A 113 -7.38 -7.13 -29.36
N LYS A 114 -8.33 -6.46 -30.03
CA LYS A 114 -8.26 -5.03 -30.28
C LYS A 114 -9.17 -4.27 -29.32
N GLY A 115 -8.62 -3.26 -28.66
CA GLY A 115 -9.35 -2.40 -27.72
C GLY A 115 -9.06 -0.91 -27.95
N ARG A 116 -9.81 -0.06 -27.28
CA ARG A 116 -9.55 1.38 -27.26
C ARG A 116 -8.48 1.76 -26.25
N LEU A 117 -8.41 1.03 -25.15
CA LEU A 117 -7.52 1.25 -24.02
C LEU A 117 -7.09 -0.11 -23.45
N LEU A 118 -5.85 -0.24 -23.05
CA LEU A 118 -5.30 -1.33 -22.26
C LEU A 118 -5.04 -0.83 -20.83
N ILE A 119 -5.64 -1.49 -19.85
CA ILE A 119 -5.30 -1.29 -18.44
C ILE A 119 -4.31 -2.38 -18.03
N ASP A 120 -3.11 -1.96 -17.66
CA ASP A 120 -2.08 -2.85 -17.14
C ASP A 120 -2.23 -3.00 -15.63
N ALA A 121 -2.71 -4.15 -15.20
CA ALA A 121 -2.84 -4.56 -13.80
C ALA A 121 -1.99 -5.80 -13.48
N MET A 122 -0.92 -6.05 -14.25
CA MET A 122 -0.08 -7.25 -14.13
C MET A 122 0.90 -7.21 -12.94
N GLY A 123 0.76 -6.23 -12.07
CA GLY A 123 1.56 -6.13 -10.85
C GLY A 123 3.02 -5.77 -11.12
N SER A 124 3.89 -6.06 -10.17
CA SER A 124 5.34 -5.77 -10.25
C SER A 124 6.07 -6.55 -11.33
N ALA A 125 5.46 -7.63 -11.84
CA ALA A 125 6.00 -8.45 -12.94
C ALA A 125 5.54 -7.99 -14.33
N SER A 126 4.83 -6.85 -14.44
CA SER A 126 4.35 -6.34 -15.71
C SER A 126 5.48 -6.12 -16.72
N PRO A 127 5.47 -6.80 -17.88
CA PRO A 127 6.44 -6.57 -18.93
C PRO A 127 6.30 -5.17 -19.55
N ILE A 128 5.11 -4.57 -19.52
CA ILE A 128 4.88 -3.19 -19.97
C ILE A 128 5.57 -2.22 -19.03
N ALA A 129 5.37 -2.38 -17.72
CA ALA A 129 6.01 -1.54 -16.71
C ALA A 129 7.55 -1.65 -16.78
N TRP A 130 8.08 -2.85 -17.00
CA TRP A 130 9.52 -3.07 -17.19
C TRP A 130 10.06 -2.40 -18.44
N GLN A 131 9.34 -2.48 -19.55
CA GLN A 131 9.76 -1.83 -20.81
C GLN A 131 9.77 -0.30 -20.67
N LEU A 132 8.80 0.28 -19.97
CA LEU A 132 8.69 1.73 -19.80
C LEU A 132 9.68 2.29 -18.76
N ASN A 133 10.01 1.53 -17.72
CA ASN A 133 10.77 1.99 -16.55
C ASN A 133 12.11 1.26 -16.33
N GLY A 134 12.50 0.33 -17.22
CA GLY A 134 13.64 -0.55 -17.06
C GLY A 134 13.28 -1.88 -16.37
N VAL A 135 14.22 -2.83 -16.39
CA VAL A 135 14.00 -4.24 -15.97
C VAL A 135 13.59 -4.41 -14.52
N ARG A 136 13.81 -3.39 -13.65
CA ARG A 136 13.38 -3.41 -12.25
C ARG A 136 12.37 -2.32 -11.98
N ALA A 137 11.17 -2.75 -11.65
CA ALA A 137 10.13 -1.85 -11.18
C ALA A 137 10.34 -1.40 -9.72
N PHE A 138 11.26 -2.02 -8.96
CA PHE A 138 11.51 -1.76 -7.54
C PHE A 138 13.00 -1.91 -7.19
N ASP A 139 13.46 -1.14 -6.21
CA ASP A 139 14.84 -1.14 -5.69
C ASP A 139 14.97 -1.82 -4.33
N SER A 140 13.85 -2.15 -3.72
CA SER A 140 13.77 -2.76 -2.41
C SER A 140 12.70 -3.84 -2.37
N VAL A 141 12.77 -4.69 -1.37
CA VAL A 141 11.90 -5.86 -1.21
C VAL A 141 11.68 -6.15 0.26
N CYS A 142 10.53 -6.72 0.57
CA CYS A 142 10.20 -7.29 1.87
C CYS A 142 10.09 -8.82 1.73
N PRO A 143 11.15 -9.56 2.03
CA PRO A 143 11.02 -11.01 2.21
C PRO A 143 10.05 -11.25 3.36
N THR A 144 9.08 -12.11 3.13
CA THR A 144 7.99 -12.38 4.07
C THR A 144 7.79 -13.87 4.20
N VAL A 145 7.72 -14.36 5.42
CA VAL A 145 7.30 -15.71 5.75
C VAL A 145 6.19 -15.68 6.79
N GLY A 146 5.42 -16.75 6.89
CA GLY A 146 4.36 -16.82 7.86
C GLY A 146 3.58 -18.12 7.77
N ALA A 147 2.51 -18.20 8.53
CA ALA A 147 1.60 -19.34 8.49
C ALA A 147 0.21 -18.97 9.02
N VAL A 148 -0.79 -19.70 8.55
CA VAL A 148 -2.11 -19.76 9.17
C VAL A 148 -2.06 -20.85 10.24
N ILE A 149 -2.37 -20.51 11.48
CA ILE A 149 -2.16 -21.37 12.65
C ILE A 149 -3.39 -21.32 13.55
N GLU A 150 -3.75 -22.47 14.15
CA GLU A 150 -4.76 -22.59 15.20
C GLU A 150 -4.16 -23.22 16.47
N GLY A 151 -4.87 -23.09 17.57
CA GLY A 151 -4.53 -23.80 18.81
C GLY A 151 -3.84 -22.92 19.85
N PHE A 152 -3.82 -21.61 19.67
CA PHE A 152 -3.33 -20.70 20.71
C PHE A 152 -4.27 -20.70 21.93
N ASP A 153 -3.69 -20.58 23.12
CA ASP A 153 -4.44 -20.41 24.34
C ASP A 153 -5.19 -19.08 24.33
N PRO A 154 -6.52 -19.05 24.44
CA PRO A 154 -7.29 -17.80 24.47
C PRO A 154 -6.93 -16.86 25.62
N VAL A 155 -6.31 -17.37 26.70
CA VAL A 155 -5.82 -16.53 27.80
C VAL A 155 -4.56 -15.77 27.39
N VAL A 156 -3.78 -16.33 26.49
CA VAL A 156 -2.55 -15.69 25.97
C VAL A 156 -2.85 -14.86 24.75
N TRP A 157 -3.80 -15.29 23.93
CA TRP A 157 -4.18 -14.59 22.72
C TRP A 157 -5.68 -14.65 22.42
N ASP A 158 -6.28 -13.49 22.33
CA ASP A 158 -7.67 -13.32 21.93
C ASP A 158 -7.75 -12.99 20.43
N SER A 159 -8.46 -13.82 19.66
CA SER A 159 -8.67 -13.64 18.21
C SER A 159 -9.47 -12.40 17.81
N HIS A 160 -9.97 -11.61 18.80
CA HIS A 160 -10.59 -10.32 18.54
C HIS A 160 -9.61 -9.15 18.43
N TYR A 161 -8.30 -9.43 18.51
CA TYR A 161 -7.25 -8.43 18.43
C TYR A 161 -6.23 -8.79 17.35
N GLY A 162 -5.64 -7.78 16.71
CA GLY A 162 -4.58 -7.95 15.71
C GLY A 162 -3.28 -7.26 16.13
N ASP A 163 -2.14 -7.81 15.73
CA ASP A 163 -0.87 -7.07 15.70
C ASP A 163 -0.69 -6.49 14.30
N VAL A 164 -0.77 -5.18 14.19
CA VAL A 164 -0.68 -4.53 12.87
C VAL A 164 0.77 -4.32 12.48
N LEU A 165 1.62 -3.88 13.44
CA LEU A 165 3.05 -3.68 13.17
C LEU A 165 3.83 -3.77 14.48
N ASN A 166 4.57 -4.86 14.66
CA ASN A 166 5.29 -5.13 15.89
C ASN A 166 6.72 -5.60 15.65
N SER A 167 7.64 -5.32 16.54
CA SER A 167 8.94 -5.99 16.57
C SER A 167 9.18 -6.67 17.92
N HIS A 168 9.79 -7.84 17.89
CA HIS A 168 10.22 -8.61 19.04
C HIS A 168 11.73 -8.77 18.98
N GLY A 169 12.45 -7.96 19.78
CA GLY A 169 13.90 -7.84 19.73
C GLY A 169 14.43 -6.70 18.84
N ASP A 170 15.74 -6.51 18.88
CA ASP A 170 16.50 -5.52 18.11
C ASP A 170 16.98 -6.09 16.77
N ILE A 171 17.70 -5.26 15.99
CA ILE A 171 18.35 -5.69 14.75
C ILE A 171 19.23 -6.91 15.02
N SER A 172 19.02 -7.97 14.26
CA SER A 172 19.82 -9.20 14.29
C SER A 172 20.14 -9.66 12.88
N LYS A 173 21.33 -10.22 12.67
CA LYS A 173 21.77 -10.73 11.35
C LYS A 173 21.59 -9.71 10.20
N GLY A 174 21.80 -8.41 10.48
CA GLY A 174 21.67 -7.33 9.50
C GLY A 174 20.24 -6.99 9.08
N ARG A 175 19.23 -7.38 9.87
CA ARG A 175 17.82 -7.12 9.59
C ARG A 175 17.01 -6.81 10.84
N GLN A 176 15.99 -5.97 10.71
CA GLN A 176 14.95 -5.75 11.70
C GLN A 176 13.74 -6.59 11.35
N LEU A 177 13.46 -7.60 12.16
CA LEU A 177 12.30 -8.46 11.99
C LEU A 177 11.04 -7.76 12.51
N ILE A 178 9.99 -7.78 11.69
CA ILE A 178 8.70 -7.15 11.99
C ILE A 178 7.62 -8.20 11.87
N TRP A 179 6.70 -8.20 12.83
CA TRP A 179 5.59 -9.14 12.94
C TRP A 179 4.27 -8.45 12.65
N GLU A 180 3.41 -9.14 11.93
CA GLU A 180 1.98 -8.89 11.83
C GLU A 180 1.23 -10.17 12.21
N LEU A 181 0.06 -9.98 12.82
CA LEU A 181 -0.84 -11.07 13.17
C LEU A 181 -2.27 -10.59 12.98
N PHE A 182 -3.01 -11.34 12.17
CA PHE A 182 -4.41 -11.04 11.90
C PHE A 182 -5.29 -12.25 12.17
N PRO A 183 -6.45 -12.05 12.84
CA PRO A 183 -7.49 -13.06 12.94
C PRO A 183 -8.00 -13.46 11.56
N GLY A 184 -8.16 -14.78 11.35
CA GLY A 184 -8.71 -15.37 10.15
C GLY A 184 -10.09 -15.98 10.37
N GLU A 185 -10.40 -17.06 9.66
CA GLU A 185 -11.68 -17.76 9.82
C GLU A 185 -11.73 -18.53 11.14
N GLY A 186 -12.78 -18.32 11.93
CA GLY A 186 -13.02 -19.02 13.19
C GLY A 186 -11.94 -18.74 14.25
N LYS A 187 -11.06 -19.70 14.51
CA LYS A 187 -9.93 -19.58 15.45
C LYS A 187 -8.57 -19.49 14.79
N GLU A 188 -8.56 -19.35 13.47
CA GLU A 188 -7.32 -19.19 12.71
C GLU A 188 -6.70 -17.83 12.99
N LEU A 189 -5.38 -17.83 13.10
CA LEU A 189 -4.55 -16.62 13.15
C LEU A 189 -3.52 -16.70 12.02
N THR A 190 -3.42 -15.66 11.24
CA THR A 190 -2.41 -15.54 10.20
C THR A 190 -1.25 -14.70 10.70
N PHE A 191 -0.09 -15.29 10.76
CA PHE A 191 1.15 -14.64 11.15
C PHE A 191 1.98 -14.30 9.92
N TYR A 192 2.62 -13.13 9.97
CA TYR A 192 3.65 -12.72 9.04
C TYR A 192 4.88 -12.26 9.81
N LEU A 193 6.05 -12.67 9.32
CA LEU A 193 7.35 -12.16 9.71
C LEU A 193 8.05 -11.63 8.46
N PHE A 194 8.47 -10.38 8.49
CA PHE A 194 9.13 -9.75 7.36
C PHE A 194 10.19 -8.75 7.79
N HIS A 195 10.99 -8.31 6.85
CA HIS A 195 11.91 -7.19 7.00
C HIS A 195 12.06 -6.44 5.68
N TYR A 196 12.62 -5.24 5.74
CA TYR A 196 12.89 -4.44 4.54
C TYR A 196 14.36 -4.48 4.18
N HIS A 197 14.72 -4.62 2.90
CA HIS A 197 16.07 -4.41 2.42
C HIS A 197 16.10 -3.97 0.94
N GLN A 198 17.23 -3.39 0.54
CA GLN A 198 17.51 -3.13 -0.87
C GLN A 198 17.73 -4.44 -1.62
N VAL A 199 17.34 -4.50 -2.89
CA VAL A 199 17.64 -5.66 -3.76
C VAL A 199 19.14 -5.64 -4.08
N HIS A 200 19.91 -6.40 -3.30
CA HIS A 200 21.37 -6.53 -3.42
C HIS A 200 21.81 -7.94 -2.99
N PRO A 201 22.82 -8.55 -3.65
CA PRO A 201 23.26 -9.91 -3.32
C PRO A 201 23.76 -10.08 -1.88
N ASP A 202 24.32 -9.04 -1.29
CA ASP A 202 24.88 -9.09 0.08
C ASP A 202 23.82 -8.91 1.18
N ASN A 203 22.55 -8.66 0.81
CA ASN A 203 21.49 -8.47 1.78
C ASN A 203 20.83 -9.81 2.16
N PRO A 204 20.40 -9.97 3.43
CA PRO A 204 19.78 -11.19 3.91
C PRO A 204 18.36 -11.32 3.33
N GLY A 205 18.18 -12.20 2.34
CA GLY A 205 16.89 -12.39 1.66
C GLY A 205 16.40 -13.85 1.66
N SER A 206 17.07 -14.76 2.37
CA SER A 206 16.68 -16.17 2.41
C SER A 206 15.38 -16.36 3.18
N LEU A 207 14.35 -16.90 2.50
CA LEU A 207 13.07 -17.24 3.15
C LEU A 207 13.22 -18.45 4.09
N LEU A 208 14.15 -19.35 3.83
CA LEU A 208 14.42 -20.48 4.72
C LEU A 208 15.00 -20.02 6.05
N GLU A 209 16.01 -19.13 6.03
CA GLU A 209 16.53 -18.53 7.26
C GLU A 209 15.48 -17.74 8.02
N MET A 210 14.56 -17.10 7.30
CA MET A 210 13.46 -16.39 7.96
C MET A 210 12.48 -17.34 8.62
N TYR A 211 12.24 -18.54 8.06
CA TYR A 211 11.45 -19.57 8.72
C TYR A 211 12.15 -20.12 9.97
N GLU A 212 13.47 -20.27 9.95
CA GLU A 212 14.24 -20.64 11.15
C GLU A 212 14.05 -19.59 12.25
N ASP A 213 14.15 -18.30 11.92
CA ASP A 213 13.89 -17.21 12.87
C ASP A 213 12.41 -17.20 13.31
N PHE A 214 11.48 -17.46 12.41
CA PHE A 214 10.03 -17.52 12.71
C PHE A 214 9.75 -18.60 13.78
N PHE A 215 10.22 -19.83 13.58
CA PHE A 215 10.01 -20.92 14.53
C PHE A 215 10.78 -20.72 15.84
N THR A 216 11.92 -20.04 15.79
CA THR A 216 12.72 -19.74 17.00
C THR A 216 12.06 -18.67 17.85
N ILE A 217 11.50 -17.62 17.25
CA ILE A 217 10.98 -16.44 17.96
C ILE A 217 9.51 -16.58 18.34
N LEU A 218 8.70 -17.30 17.55
CA LEU A 218 7.26 -17.43 17.79
C LEU A 218 6.91 -17.92 19.21
N PRO A 219 7.61 -18.93 19.78
CA PRO A 219 7.32 -19.38 21.15
C PRO A 219 7.50 -18.30 22.20
N GLU A 220 8.50 -17.45 22.07
CA GLU A 220 8.74 -16.34 22.98
C GLU A 220 7.74 -15.19 22.72
N TYR A 221 7.54 -14.85 21.45
CA TYR A 221 6.66 -13.78 21.02
C TYR A 221 5.20 -14.03 21.43
N ARG A 222 4.74 -15.29 21.40
CA ARG A 222 3.35 -15.66 21.68
C ARG A 222 3.16 -16.62 22.86
N GLN A 223 4.20 -16.90 23.62
CA GLN A 223 4.15 -17.78 24.80
C GLN A 223 3.43 -19.11 24.47
N CYS A 224 3.80 -19.74 23.37
CA CYS A 224 3.17 -20.94 22.85
C CYS A 224 4.18 -22.08 22.71
N ASP A 225 3.65 -23.31 22.65
CA ASP A 225 4.39 -24.51 22.30
C ASP A 225 4.07 -24.87 20.84
N PRO A 226 4.99 -24.68 19.89
CA PRO A 226 4.75 -24.92 18.47
C PRO A 226 4.29 -26.34 18.14
N GLU A 227 4.65 -27.35 18.98
CA GLU A 227 4.23 -28.73 18.79
C GLU A 227 2.75 -28.98 19.09
N LYS A 228 2.14 -28.07 19.88
CA LYS A 228 0.71 -28.13 20.21
C LYS A 228 -0.18 -27.35 19.25
N LEU A 229 0.43 -26.59 18.35
CA LEU A 229 -0.30 -25.78 17.36
C LEU A 229 -0.70 -26.62 16.14
N THR A 230 -1.81 -26.24 15.53
CA THR A 230 -2.25 -26.80 14.25
C THR A 230 -1.83 -25.88 13.11
N TRP A 231 -0.83 -26.29 12.36
CA TRP A 231 -0.29 -25.59 11.20
C TRP A 231 -1.16 -25.89 9.98
N LYS A 232 -1.85 -24.87 9.45
CA LYS A 232 -2.79 -25.02 8.33
C LYS A 232 -2.13 -24.76 6.98
N LYS A 233 -1.47 -23.62 6.85
CA LYS A 233 -0.96 -23.16 5.57
C LYS A 233 0.28 -22.29 5.74
N PRO A 234 1.41 -22.63 5.11
CA PRO A 234 2.55 -21.72 5.04
C PRO A 234 2.25 -20.56 4.09
N THR A 235 2.76 -19.37 4.42
CA THR A 235 2.74 -18.17 3.58
C THR A 235 4.16 -17.69 3.40
N PHE A 236 4.57 -17.42 2.15
CA PHE A 236 5.91 -16.91 1.88
C PHE A 236 5.96 -16.17 0.54
N GLY A 237 6.89 -15.27 0.43
CA GLY A 237 7.12 -14.54 -0.81
C GLY A 237 7.98 -13.30 -0.62
N TYR A 238 8.11 -12.55 -1.70
CA TYR A 238 8.80 -11.27 -1.71
C TYR A 238 7.79 -10.19 -2.09
N ILE A 239 7.53 -9.26 -1.16
CA ILE A 239 6.68 -8.09 -1.43
C ILE A 239 7.59 -7.01 -2.00
N PRO A 240 7.36 -6.55 -3.25
CA PRO A 240 8.16 -5.49 -3.83
C PRO A 240 7.99 -4.18 -3.06
N GLY A 241 9.10 -3.53 -2.75
CA GLY A 241 9.12 -2.19 -2.20
C GLY A 241 9.19 -1.16 -3.34
N HIS A 242 8.16 -0.33 -3.47
CA HIS A 242 8.14 0.74 -4.45
C HIS A 242 8.25 2.08 -3.75
N PHE A 243 9.35 2.76 -4.01
CA PHE A 243 9.57 4.09 -3.47
C PHE A 243 9.45 5.12 -4.59
N SER A 244 8.24 5.40 -5.03
CA SER A 244 7.97 6.54 -5.90
C SER A 244 8.04 7.81 -5.08
N ALA A 245 9.23 8.36 -4.97
CA ALA A 245 9.47 9.60 -4.22
C ALA A 245 8.95 10.84 -4.95
N GLY A 246 8.65 10.76 -6.24
CA GLY A 246 8.19 11.90 -7.01
C GLY A 246 7.25 11.52 -8.15
N LYS A 247 6.45 12.51 -8.55
CA LYS A 247 5.45 12.36 -9.62
C LYS A 247 6.01 11.85 -10.95
N LYS A 248 7.30 12.07 -11.21
CA LYS A 248 7.97 11.71 -12.47
C LYS A 248 8.85 10.47 -12.37
N ASP A 249 8.91 9.83 -11.23
CA ASP A 249 9.82 8.69 -11.02
C ASP A 249 9.42 7.45 -11.83
N ARG A 250 8.17 7.37 -12.23
CA ARG A 250 7.62 6.24 -13.00
C ARG A 250 6.76 6.72 -14.16
N ILE A 251 6.94 6.09 -15.30
CA ILE A 251 6.05 6.20 -16.44
C ILE A 251 4.94 5.16 -16.24
N VAL A 252 3.73 5.63 -15.94
CA VAL A 252 2.56 4.79 -15.69
C VAL A 252 1.50 4.90 -16.78
N SER A 253 1.67 5.84 -17.71
CA SER A 253 0.78 6.05 -18.84
C SER A 253 1.54 6.14 -20.14
N PHE A 254 0.99 5.54 -21.16
CA PHE A 254 1.41 5.66 -22.53
C PHE A 254 0.19 5.86 -23.43
N ASN A 255 0.37 6.11 -24.72
CA ASN A 255 -0.79 6.23 -25.60
C ASN A 255 -1.62 4.94 -25.52
N ARG A 256 -2.90 5.08 -25.09
CA ARG A 256 -3.86 3.98 -24.94
C ARG A 256 -3.43 2.85 -23.97
N ILE A 257 -2.48 3.13 -23.06
CA ILE A 257 -2.10 2.22 -21.97
C ILE A 257 -2.03 2.99 -20.66
N LEU A 258 -2.62 2.44 -19.61
CA LEU A 258 -2.53 2.94 -18.25
C LEU A 258 -2.22 1.80 -17.28
N ALA A 259 -1.13 1.92 -16.53
CA ALA A 259 -0.83 1.01 -15.42
C ALA A 259 -1.59 1.42 -14.15
N ILE A 260 -2.07 0.42 -13.41
CA ILE A 260 -2.74 0.57 -12.11
C ILE A 260 -2.14 -0.39 -11.08
N GLY A 261 -2.41 -0.15 -9.79
CA GLY A 261 -1.91 -0.98 -8.70
C GLY A 261 -0.37 -1.07 -8.69
N ASP A 262 0.17 -2.25 -8.44
CA ASP A 262 1.63 -2.47 -8.36
C ASP A 262 2.35 -2.30 -9.71
N ALA A 263 1.66 -2.46 -10.84
CA ALA A 263 2.23 -2.13 -12.15
C ALA A 263 2.54 -0.63 -12.28
N ALA A 264 1.77 0.23 -11.61
CA ALA A 264 2.02 1.65 -11.55
C ALA A 264 3.10 2.04 -10.52
N SER A 265 3.43 1.17 -9.58
CA SER A 265 4.47 1.37 -8.54
C SER A 265 4.32 2.69 -7.75
N LEU A 266 3.09 3.08 -7.43
CA LEU A 266 2.80 4.38 -6.81
C LEU A 266 2.54 4.31 -5.30
N GLN A 267 2.65 3.13 -4.70
CA GLN A 267 2.34 2.90 -3.29
C GLN A 267 3.61 2.87 -2.44
N SER A 268 3.49 3.33 -1.19
CA SER A 268 4.50 3.10 -0.15
C SER A 268 4.16 1.81 0.59
N PRO A 269 5.11 0.87 0.77
CA PRO A 269 4.84 -0.37 1.49
C PRO A 269 4.96 -0.22 3.01
N LEU A 270 4.71 0.96 3.59
CA LEU A 270 4.93 1.21 5.01
C LEU A 270 4.15 0.23 5.90
N ILE A 271 2.89 -0.05 5.57
CA ILE A 271 1.98 -0.87 6.39
C ILE A 271 1.14 -1.82 5.52
N PHE A 272 1.58 -2.13 4.31
CA PHE A 272 0.89 -3.02 3.38
C PHE A 272 -0.59 -2.69 3.12
N THR A 273 -0.98 -1.42 3.22
CA THR A 273 -2.33 -0.92 2.98
C THR A 273 -2.70 -0.79 1.49
N GLY A 274 -1.98 -1.49 0.61
CA GLY A 274 -2.16 -1.40 -0.84
C GLY A 274 -3.59 -1.69 -1.30
N PHE A 275 -4.26 -2.67 -0.71
CA PHE A 275 -5.66 -2.97 -1.03
C PHE A 275 -6.59 -1.82 -0.63
N GLY A 276 -6.46 -1.29 0.58
CA GLY A 276 -7.22 -0.12 1.03
C GLY A 276 -6.96 1.11 0.15
N SER A 277 -5.71 1.34 -0.23
CA SER A 277 -5.34 2.43 -1.14
C SER A 277 -5.99 2.28 -2.53
N LEU A 278 -6.02 1.06 -3.08
CA LEU A 278 -6.72 0.78 -4.35
C LEU A 278 -8.21 1.09 -4.23
N VAL A 279 -8.85 0.60 -3.18
CA VAL A 279 -10.29 0.80 -2.95
C VAL A 279 -10.64 2.30 -2.81
N ARG A 280 -9.86 3.05 -2.04
CA ARG A 280 -10.05 4.50 -1.89
C ARG A 280 -9.91 5.28 -3.21
N ASN A 281 -9.03 4.81 -4.09
CA ASN A 281 -8.79 5.45 -5.39
C ASN A 281 -9.76 5.00 -6.48
N LEU A 282 -10.60 4.00 -6.24
CA LEU A 282 -11.41 3.37 -7.29
C LEU A 282 -12.42 4.37 -7.89
N GLU A 283 -13.13 5.14 -7.07
CA GLU A 283 -14.05 6.19 -7.54
C GLU A 283 -13.33 7.17 -8.48
N ARG A 284 -12.21 7.70 -8.03
CA ARG A 284 -11.42 8.65 -8.82
C ARG A 284 -10.93 8.03 -10.13
N LEU A 285 -10.36 6.84 -10.07
CA LEU A 285 -9.84 6.15 -11.25
C LEU A 285 -10.93 5.85 -12.26
N THR A 286 -12.05 5.30 -11.83
CA THR A 286 -13.16 4.94 -12.72
C THR A 286 -13.80 6.16 -13.33
N HIS A 287 -14.05 7.23 -12.56
CA HIS A 287 -14.63 8.46 -13.08
C HIS A 287 -13.71 9.14 -14.11
N LEU A 288 -12.42 9.28 -13.81
CA LEU A 288 -11.47 9.88 -14.74
C LEU A 288 -11.25 9.02 -16.00
N LEU A 289 -11.27 7.69 -15.87
CA LEU A 289 -11.18 6.76 -17.00
C LEU A 289 -12.43 6.83 -17.88
N ASP A 290 -13.62 6.88 -17.30
CA ASP A 290 -14.87 7.03 -18.04
C ASP A 290 -14.85 8.31 -18.89
N MET A 291 -14.44 9.43 -18.27
CA MET A 291 -14.28 10.71 -18.97
C MET A 291 -13.26 10.63 -20.10
N ALA A 292 -12.12 10.00 -19.86
CA ALA A 292 -11.09 9.82 -20.88
C ALA A 292 -11.57 8.95 -22.04
N LEU A 293 -12.29 7.87 -21.75
CA LEU A 293 -12.87 6.97 -22.76
C LEU A 293 -13.99 7.66 -23.55
N LYS A 294 -14.89 8.38 -22.87
CA LYS A 294 -16.03 9.08 -23.50
C LYS A 294 -15.56 10.04 -24.57
N HIS A 295 -14.48 10.76 -24.33
CA HIS A 295 -13.97 11.82 -25.21
C HIS A 295 -12.73 11.41 -26.01
N ASP A 296 -12.35 10.13 -26.01
CA ASP A 296 -11.13 9.58 -26.64
C ASP A 296 -9.83 10.31 -26.24
N LEU A 297 -9.76 10.77 -24.98
CA LEU A 297 -8.57 11.41 -24.38
C LEU A 297 -7.59 10.37 -23.88
N LEU A 298 -7.02 9.58 -24.79
CA LEU A 298 -6.24 8.38 -24.49
C LEU A 298 -4.76 8.52 -24.88
N THR A 299 -4.27 9.74 -25.08
CA THR A 299 -2.83 9.96 -25.23
C THR A 299 -2.12 9.85 -23.87
N ALA A 300 -0.82 9.57 -23.86
CA ALA A 300 -0.03 9.53 -22.63
C ALA A 300 -0.25 10.77 -21.76
N LYS A 301 -0.31 11.96 -22.38
CA LYS A 301 -0.52 13.24 -21.69
C LYS A 301 -1.91 13.37 -21.09
N ASP A 302 -2.93 12.81 -21.71
CA ASP A 302 -4.30 12.81 -21.19
C ASP A 302 -4.42 11.82 -20.03
N LEU A 303 -3.90 10.59 -20.20
CA LEU A 303 -3.90 9.53 -19.20
C LEU A 303 -3.06 9.87 -17.96
N GLU A 304 -2.08 10.76 -18.08
CA GLU A 304 -1.34 11.29 -16.93
C GLU A 304 -2.26 12.03 -15.93
N ASN A 305 -3.41 12.54 -16.35
CA ASN A 305 -4.42 13.11 -15.45
C ASN A 305 -5.23 12.03 -14.71
N VAL A 306 -5.26 10.81 -15.20
CA VAL A 306 -5.95 9.67 -14.58
C VAL A 306 -5.08 8.98 -13.52
N ARG A 307 -3.78 9.11 -13.65
CA ARG A 307 -2.78 8.54 -12.77
C ARG A 307 -3.12 8.67 -11.28
N ALA A 308 -2.89 7.60 -10.51
CA ALA A 308 -3.21 7.50 -9.08
C ALA A 308 -2.13 8.06 -8.13
N TYR A 309 -1.27 8.96 -8.59
CA TYR A 309 -0.25 9.55 -7.71
C TYR A 309 -0.89 10.39 -6.59
N GLN A 310 -0.45 10.14 -5.36
CA GLN A 310 -0.87 10.86 -4.16
C GLN A 310 0.38 11.36 -3.43
N SER A 311 0.49 12.67 -3.25
CA SER A 311 1.66 13.29 -2.61
C SER A 311 1.76 12.94 -1.12
N ASN A 312 0.65 12.76 -0.42
CA ASN A 312 0.60 12.31 0.97
C ASN A 312 1.12 10.87 1.14
N VAL A 313 0.84 9.97 0.19
CA VAL A 313 1.40 8.61 0.20
C VAL A 313 2.90 8.65 -0.16
N ALA A 314 3.27 9.48 -1.12
CA ALA A 314 4.66 9.60 -1.55
C ALA A 314 5.61 10.06 -0.44
N VAL A 315 5.19 10.88 0.53
CA VAL A 315 6.06 11.31 1.63
C VAL A 315 6.30 10.22 2.69
N THR A 316 5.47 9.17 2.74
CA THR A 316 5.60 8.09 3.74
C THR A 316 6.70 7.08 3.40
N TRP A 317 7.19 7.04 2.15
CA TRP A 317 8.24 6.09 1.75
C TRP A 317 9.53 6.19 2.57
N LEU A 318 9.84 7.36 3.13
CA LEU A 318 11.01 7.56 3.97
C LEU A 318 10.97 6.72 5.25
N PHE A 319 9.77 6.44 5.78
CA PHE A 319 9.60 5.54 6.94
C PHE A 319 9.98 4.11 6.58
N SER A 320 9.60 3.62 5.40
CA SER A 320 10.02 2.28 4.93
C SER A 320 11.53 2.20 4.75
N LYS A 321 12.17 3.25 4.24
CA LYS A 321 13.64 3.37 4.22
C LYS A 321 14.24 3.34 5.62
N GLY A 322 13.58 3.97 6.59
CA GLY A 322 13.98 3.96 7.99
C GLY A 322 13.92 2.57 8.66
N MET A 323 13.18 1.63 8.10
CA MET A 323 13.12 0.24 8.58
C MET A 323 14.18 -0.68 7.96
N MET A 324 14.96 -0.21 6.99
CA MET A 324 16.02 -0.98 6.35
C MET A 324 17.35 -0.81 7.07
N VAL A 325 18.11 -1.90 7.18
CA VAL A 325 19.55 -1.80 7.42
C VAL A 325 20.21 -1.49 6.06
N PRO A 326 20.91 -0.36 5.90
CA PRO A 326 21.54 -0.02 4.64
C PRO A 326 22.58 -1.06 4.23
N THR A 327 22.63 -1.42 2.94
CA THR A 327 23.56 -2.42 2.42
C THR A 327 25.01 -2.10 2.79
N GLY A 328 25.71 -3.10 3.33
CA GLY A 328 27.11 -2.96 3.73
C GLY A 328 27.35 -2.11 5.00
N LYS A 329 26.31 -1.69 5.70
CA LYS A 329 26.42 -0.95 6.97
C LYS A 329 25.99 -1.80 8.16
N THR A 330 26.64 -1.53 9.29
CA THR A 330 26.21 -2.03 10.60
C THR A 330 25.62 -0.88 11.39
N LEU A 331 24.42 -1.05 11.91
CA LEU A 331 23.74 -0.08 12.75
C LEU A 331 23.76 -0.53 14.22
N PRO A 332 23.67 0.40 15.18
CA PRO A 332 23.39 0.04 16.57
C PRO A 332 22.10 -0.81 16.62
N PRO A 333 22.10 -1.92 17.37
CA PRO A 333 20.99 -2.90 17.35
C PRO A 333 19.62 -2.29 17.59
N GLN A 334 19.52 -1.31 18.48
CA GLN A 334 18.27 -0.64 18.85
C GLN A 334 17.83 0.48 17.88
N ARG A 335 18.64 0.84 16.89
CA ARG A 335 18.45 2.05 16.07
C ARG A 335 17.08 2.15 15.39
N ILE A 336 16.66 1.10 14.69
CA ILE A 336 15.40 1.10 13.96
C ILE A 336 14.22 1.18 14.93
N ASN A 337 14.23 0.38 15.99
CA ASN A 337 13.19 0.44 17.02
C ASN A 337 13.12 1.81 17.69
N ALA A 338 14.25 2.45 17.97
CA ALA A 338 14.28 3.79 18.54
C ALA A 338 13.66 4.85 17.62
N MET A 339 13.89 4.75 16.31
CA MET A 339 13.26 5.64 15.33
C MET A 339 11.75 5.41 15.25
N LEU A 340 11.31 4.17 15.14
CA LEU A 340 9.92 3.80 15.06
C LEU A 340 9.17 4.16 16.35
N ASN A 341 9.74 3.88 17.52
CA ASN A 341 9.16 4.28 18.82
C ASN A 341 9.10 5.81 19.00
N THR A 342 10.03 6.57 18.41
CA THR A 342 9.93 8.04 18.41
C THR A 342 8.66 8.49 17.72
N PHE A 343 8.36 7.93 16.56
CA PHE A 343 7.23 8.37 15.72
C PHE A 343 5.91 7.73 16.13
N PHE A 344 5.85 6.40 16.24
CA PHE A 344 4.64 5.69 16.64
C PHE A 344 4.23 5.99 18.09
N GLY A 345 5.20 6.24 18.97
CA GLY A 345 4.91 6.72 20.32
C GLY A 345 4.33 8.13 20.36
N LEU A 346 4.65 9.00 19.39
CA LEU A 346 3.95 10.28 19.25
C LEU A 346 2.52 10.09 18.75
N LEU A 347 2.32 9.18 17.80
CA LEU A 347 0.97 8.84 17.34
C LEU A 347 0.12 8.27 18.47
N ALA A 348 0.70 7.48 19.38
CA ALA A 348 0.00 6.95 20.56
C ALA A 348 -0.40 8.04 21.59
N ASP A 349 0.21 9.20 21.54
CA ASP A 349 -0.11 10.38 22.37
C ASP A 349 -1.04 11.38 21.65
N GLU A 350 -1.35 11.17 20.35
CA GLU A 350 -2.31 11.98 19.59
C GLU A 350 -3.74 11.39 19.71
N PRO A 351 -4.79 12.16 19.35
CA PRO A 351 -6.13 11.61 19.22
C PRO A 351 -6.19 10.43 18.25
N PRO A 352 -7.01 9.41 18.49
CA PRO A 352 -7.09 8.20 17.66
C PRO A 352 -7.27 8.48 16.17
N GLU A 353 -8.05 9.49 15.81
CA GLU A 353 -8.31 9.87 14.42
C GLU A 353 -7.04 10.30 13.68
N VAL A 354 -6.10 10.92 14.38
CA VAL A 354 -4.79 11.32 13.80
C VAL A 354 -3.97 10.09 13.48
N SER A 355 -3.90 9.15 14.41
CA SER A 355 -3.16 7.91 14.26
C SER A 355 -3.72 7.04 13.15
N GLU A 356 -5.03 6.86 13.13
CA GLU A 356 -5.72 6.09 12.10
C GLU A 356 -5.55 6.71 10.71
N THR A 357 -5.71 8.02 10.61
CA THR A 357 -5.52 8.75 9.34
C THR A 357 -4.09 8.59 8.83
N PHE A 358 -3.10 8.64 9.73
CA PHE A 358 -1.71 8.43 9.36
C PHE A 358 -1.46 7.01 8.84
N ILE A 359 -1.92 6.00 9.55
CA ILE A 359 -1.72 4.59 9.16
C ILE A 359 -2.48 4.23 7.87
N LYS A 360 -3.63 4.86 7.64
CA LYS A 360 -4.39 4.71 6.40
C LYS A 360 -3.86 5.55 5.22
N ASP A 361 -2.68 6.16 5.33
CA ASP A 361 -2.11 7.05 4.29
C ASP A 361 -3.07 8.19 3.87
N LYS A 362 -3.78 8.78 4.84
CA LYS A 362 -4.74 9.88 4.64
C LYS A 362 -4.36 11.18 5.33
N THR A 363 -3.17 11.25 5.92
CA THR A 363 -2.75 12.40 6.69
C THR A 363 -2.61 13.63 5.81
N ASP A 364 -3.22 14.73 6.23
CA ASP A 364 -3.06 16.04 5.58
C ASP A 364 -1.69 16.67 5.88
N TRP A 365 -1.32 17.64 5.05
CA TRP A 365 -0.02 18.32 5.13
C TRP A 365 0.26 19.00 6.48
N LEU A 366 -0.73 19.67 7.08
CA LEU A 366 -0.55 20.36 8.37
C LEU A 366 -0.31 19.38 9.50
N THR A 367 -1.10 18.31 9.55
CA THR A 367 -0.98 17.25 10.55
C THR A 367 0.36 16.52 10.41
N PHE A 368 0.75 16.13 9.19
CA PHE A 368 2.04 15.50 8.92
C PHE A 368 3.20 16.39 9.36
N SER A 369 3.19 17.67 8.98
CA SER A 369 4.25 18.62 9.31
C SER A 369 4.36 18.85 10.82
N ARG A 370 3.21 18.96 11.51
CA ARG A 370 3.16 19.05 12.97
C ARG A 370 3.78 17.82 13.64
N LEU A 371 3.43 16.61 13.18
CA LEU A 371 4.00 15.36 13.71
C LEU A 371 5.51 15.28 13.46
N ALA A 372 5.98 15.65 12.27
CA ALA A 372 7.40 15.68 11.94
C ALA A 372 8.20 16.63 12.86
N ILE A 373 7.65 17.83 13.13
CA ILE A 373 8.27 18.78 14.07
C ILE A 373 8.28 18.24 15.50
N LYS A 374 7.20 17.63 15.96
CA LYS A 374 7.14 16.97 17.28
C LYS A 374 8.17 15.84 17.39
N ALA A 375 8.30 15.02 16.35
CA ALA A 375 9.29 13.93 16.31
C ALA A 375 10.72 14.45 16.40
N ALA A 376 11.06 15.50 15.63
CA ALA A 376 12.37 16.14 15.67
C ALA A 376 12.69 16.77 17.05
N ARG A 377 11.68 17.30 17.74
CA ARG A 377 11.84 17.83 19.11
C ARG A 377 12.03 16.71 20.15
N LYS A 378 11.29 15.60 20.01
CA LYS A 378 11.39 14.44 20.92
C LYS A 378 12.75 13.74 20.78
N ASN A 379 13.21 13.62 19.54
CA ASN A 379 14.51 13.02 19.22
C ASN A 379 15.27 13.90 18.21
N PRO A 380 16.10 14.85 18.68
CA PRO A 380 16.85 15.75 17.80
C PRO A 380 17.82 15.02 16.86
N THR A 381 18.25 13.81 17.22
CA THR A 381 19.15 12.99 16.38
C THR A 381 18.40 12.25 15.27
N LEU A 382 17.08 12.26 15.28
CA LEU A 382 16.23 11.52 14.32
C LEU A 382 16.56 11.88 12.86
N LEU A 383 16.74 13.17 12.57
CA LEU A 383 17.07 13.63 11.20
C LEU A 383 18.44 13.11 10.74
N LEU A 384 19.42 13.06 11.65
CA LEU A 384 20.74 12.51 11.35
C LEU A 384 20.64 11.00 11.09
N TRP A 385 19.86 10.29 11.89
CA TRP A 385 19.65 8.86 11.70
C TRP A 385 18.95 8.56 10.37
N ILE A 386 17.91 9.32 10.04
CA ILE A 386 17.20 9.18 8.73
C ILE A 386 18.18 9.46 7.57
N ALA A 387 19.01 10.51 7.67
CA ALA A 387 19.98 10.83 6.64
C ALA A 387 21.08 9.77 6.49
N GLU A 388 21.51 9.15 7.60
CA GLU A 388 22.45 8.03 7.57
C GLU A 388 21.87 6.78 6.90
N MET A 389 20.58 6.51 7.11
CA MET A 389 19.89 5.33 6.59
C MET A 389 19.44 5.51 5.14
N ALA A 390 18.84 6.63 4.80
CA ALA A 390 18.37 6.91 3.45
C ALA A 390 19.49 7.33 2.49
N GLY A 391 20.53 8.01 3.01
CA GLY A 391 21.57 8.65 2.22
C GLY A 391 21.12 10.01 1.66
N SER A 392 22.09 10.80 1.20
CA SER A 392 21.85 12.18 0.75
C SER A 392 20.95 12.25 -0.50
N GLN A 393 21.12 11.32 -1.42
CA GLN A 393 20.34 11.29 -2.67
C GLN A 393 18.84 11.06 -2.41
N ASP A 394 18.51 10.06 -1.60
CA ASP A 394 17.12 9.75 -1.26
C ASP A 394 16.51 10.85 -0.38
N LEU A 395 17.30 11.48 0.46
CA LEU A 395 16.82 12.61 1.25
C LEU A 395 16.46 13.82 0.38
N ILE A 396 17.27 14.13 -0.65
CA ILE A 396 16.95 15.19 -1.63
C ILE A 396 15.68 14.84 -2.43
N ARG A 397 15.53 13.59 -2.85
CA ARG A 397 14.31 13.12 -3.54
C ARG A 397 13.09 13.28 -2.63
N TRP A 398 13.21 12.89 -1.37
CA TRP A 398 12.14 13.03 -0.39
C TRP A 398 11.74 14.49 -0.15
N LEU A 399 12.71 15.41 -0.09
CA LEU A 399 12.41 16.84 -0.01
C LEU A 399 11.56 17.30 -1.22
N GLY A 400 11.80 16.78 -2.41
CA GLY A 400 10.96 17.00 -3.59
C GLY A 400 9.52 16.54 -3.37
N SER A 401 9.33 15.33 -2.84
CA SER A 401 7.98 14.80 -2.50
C SER A 401 7.29 15.63 -1.43
N TYR A 402 8.03 16.07 -0.42
CA TYR A 402 7.48 16.94 0.63
C TYR A 402 7.09 18.32 0.10
N LEU A 403 7.83 18.88 -0.86
CA LEU A 403 7.45 20.12 -1.55
C LEU A 403 6.17 19.92 -2.39
N ASP A 404 6.05 18.83 -3.14
CA ASP A 404 4.81 18.51 -3.87
C ASP A 404 3.62 18.40 -2.90
N PHE A 405 3.80 17.70 -1.78
CA PHE A 405 2.78 17.59 -0.73
C PHE A 405 2.41 18.95 -0.12
N SER A 406 3.41 19.80 0.13
CA SER A 406 3.19 21.16 0.63
C SER A 406 2.40 22.02 -0.36
N LEU A 407 2.73 21.92 -1.65
CA LEU A 407 2.01 22.61 -2.71
C LEU A 407 0.56 22.15 -2.81
N ASP A 408 0.31 20.86 -2.67
CA ASP A 408 -1.05 20.31 -2.68
C ASP A 408 -1.84 20.75 -1.43
N GLY A 409 -1.20 20.79 -0.25
CA GLY A 409 -1.79 21.37 0.95
C GLY A 409 -2.17 22.86 0.78
N VAL A 410 -1.28 23.66 0.20
CA VAL A 410 -1.55 25.09 -0.09
C VAL A 410 -2.70 25.21 -1.10
N LYS A 411 -2.71 24.42 -2.19
CA LYS A 411 -3.83 24.42 -3.14
C LYS A 411 -5.15 24.08 -2.45
N ASN A 412 -5.17 23.10 -1.56
CA ASN A 412 -6.38 22.74 -0.81
C ASN A 412 -6.87 23.91 0.07
N LEU A 413 -5.98 24.62 0.74
CA LEU A 413 -6.35 25.81 1.52
C LEU A 413 -7.01 26.91 0.67
N PHE A 414 -6.52 27.13 -0.55
CA PHE A 414 -7.05 28.21 -1.43
C PHE A 414 -8.28 27.79 -2.25
N PHE A 415 -8.35 26.52 -2.68
CA PHE A 415 -9.35 26.07 -3.63
C PHE A 415 -10.34 25.05 -3.04
N GLY A 416 -10.00 24.36 -1.96
CA GLY A 416 -10.78 23.25 -1.42
C GLY A 416 -12.21 23.59 -1.04
N SER A 417 -12.49 24.84 -0.62
CA SER A 417 -13.81 25.26 -0.16
C SER A 417 -14.80 25.60 -1.27
N TRP A 418 -14.35 26.19 -2.36
CA TRP A 418 -15.24 26.74 -3.39
C TRP A 418 -15.12 26.05 -4.75
N PHE A 419 -13.92 25.55 -5.09
CA PHE A 419 -13.64 24.99 -6.42
C PHE A 419 -14.50 23.76 -6.76
N PRO A 420 -14.75 22.79 -5.86
CA PRO A 420 -15.61 21.64 -6.17
C PRO A 420 -17.02 22.04 -6.61
N GLN A 421 -17.64 23.02 -5.94
CA GLN A 421 -18.96 23.50 -6.29
C GLN A 421 -18.96 24.27 -7.63
N TRP A 422 -17.96 25.12 -7.83
CA TRP A 422 -17.79 25.82 -9.11
C TRP A 422 -17.62 24.82 -10.26
N LEU A 423 -16.80 23.79 -10.07
CA LEU A 423 -16.56 22.75 -11.06
C LEU A 423 -17.84 22.01 -11.42
N ASN A 424 -18.62 21.58 -10.43
CA ASN A 424 -19.91 20.92 -10.67
C ASN A 424 -20.87 21.81 -11.48
N ASN A 425 -20.95 23.09 -11.16
CA ASN A 425 -21.79 24.04 -11.88
C ASN A 425 -21.31 24.30 -13.32
N SER A 426 -20.04 24.06 -13.59
CA SER A 426 -19.41 24.31 -14.90
C SER A 426 -19.40 23.07 -15.80
N GLN A 427 -19.82 21.90 -15.31
CA GLN A 427 -19.71 20.63 -16.01
C GLN A 427 -20.34 20.66 -17.41
N SER A 428 -21.59 21.13 -17.50
CA SER A 428 -22.40 21.03 -18.72
C SER A 428 -21.77 21.72 -19.94
N TRP A 429 -21.06 22.81 -19.73
CA TRP A 429 -20.40 23.54 -20.80
C TRP A 429 -18.92 23.17 -20.95
N LEU A 430 -18.19 23.00 -19.84
CA LEU A 430 -16.76 22.65 -19.89
C LEU A 430 -16.53 21.27 -20.51
N GLU A 431 -17.32 20.27 -20.11
CA GLU A 431 -17.21 18.92 -20.65
C GLU A 431 -17.51 18.90 -22.16
N LYS A 432 -18.52 19.65 -22.59
CA LYS A 432 -18.93 19.72 -24.01
C LYS A 432 -17.93 20.50 -24.86
N ASP A 433 -17.53 21.68 -24.41
CA ASP A 433 -16.77 22.61 -25.23
C ASP A 433 -15.24 22.37 -25.15
N ASN A 434 -14.75 21.88 -24.01
CA ASN A 434 -13.34 21.55 -23.80
C ASN A 434 -13.12 20.34 -22.89
N PRO A 435 -13.41 19.13 -23.37
CA PRO A 435 -13.34 17.91 -22.55
C PRO A 435 -11.93 17.63 -21.98
N ARG A 436 -10.87 18.08 -22.70
CA ARG A 436 -9.50 17.93 -22.20
C ARG A 436 -9.22 18.83 -21.00
N LEU A 437 -9.73 20.06 -21.00
CA LEU A 437 -9.64 20.95 -19.84
C LEU A 437 -10.49 20.40 -18.70
N TRP A 438 -11.70 19.91 -19.01
CA TRP A 438 -12.56 19.27 -18.03
C TRP A 438 -11.88 18.12 -17.30
N LEU A 439 -11.26 17.18 -18.01
CA LEU A 439 -10.50 16.06 -17.42
C LEU A 439 -9.40 16.55 -16.47
N LYS A 440 -8.66 17.61 -16.85
CA LYS A 440 -7.61 18.19 -15.98
C LYS A 440 -8.18 18.80 -14.71
N LEU A 441 -9.28 19.55 -14.83
CA LEU A 441 -9.92 20.21 -13.68
C LEU A 441 -10.56 19.17 -12.75
N LEU A 442 -11.12 18.10 -13.30
CA LEU A 442 -11.62 16.97 -12.53
C LEU A 442 -10.51 16.28 -11.75
N SER A 443 -9.38 15.99 -12.42
CA SER A 443 -8.21 15.43 -11.77
C SER A 443 -7.66 16.33 -10.66
N PHE A 444 -7.62 17.63 -10.90
CA PHE A 444 -7.23 18.62 -9.89
C PHE A 444 -8.20 18.63 -8.69
N ASN A 445 -9.51 18.57 -8.93
CA ASN A 445 -10.53 18.50 -7.88
C ASN A 445 -10.38 17.26 -6.98
N TYR A 446 -10.07 16.10 -7.58
CA TYR A 446 -9.76 14.90 -6.80
C TYR A 446 -8.47 15.06 -5.98
N GLY A 447 -7.48 15.77 -6.49
CA GLY A 447 -6.25 16.11 -5.77
C GLY A 447 -6.46 17.03 -4.56
N LEU A 448 -7.52 17.85 -4.54
CA LEU A 448 -7.87 18.69 -3.40
C LEU A 448 -8.53 17.92 -2.23
N ARG A 449 -9.04 16.71 -2.49
CA ARG A 449 -9.73 15.89 -1.49
C ARG A 449 -8.80 14.91 -0.75
N ASN A 450 -7.53 14.86 -1.15
CA ASN A 450 -6.51 13.96 -0.60
C ASN A 450 -5.72 14.61 0.54
#